data_7c536d5bdbb6702e2ca987c16f78db02
#
_entry.id   7c536d5bdbb6702e2ca987c16f78db02
#
_cell.length_a   1.000
_cell.length_b   1.000
_cell.length_c   1.000
_cell.angle_alpha   90.00
_cell.angle_beta   90.00
_cell.angle_gamma   90.00
#
_symmetry.space_group_name_H-M   'P 1'
#
loop_
_entity.id
_entity.type
_entity.pdbx_description
1 polymer ?
#
loop_
_entity_poly.entity_id
_entity_poly.type
_entity_poly.pdbx_seq_one_letter_code
_entity_poly.pdbx_strand_id
1 'polypeptide(L)'
;GSQLTQLIARRVRESGVYSEIHPFNKVTKQSILDYDPNGIILSGGPASVTDIDTPRAPDELFDMDLPVFGICYGQQTMVEQLGGEVAGSEDKEFGRAMVDVTDDCELFHGVWDVGNKEQVWMSHGDRVEALPDGFRIVGTSENAPYAAIANDEKKFYAVQFHPEVVHTPHGALLLENFTHRVAGCSGDWTMAAFKDQEFAKVRDQVGKGRVICGLSGGVDSSVVAVLLHEAIGDQLTCVFVDTGLMRLNEAAEVVGLFRDHYNIPLVHRNAADLFLGKLDGVSDPEQKRKIIGSTFIDVF
;
A
#
# COMPACT_ATOMS: atom_id res chain seq x y z
N GLY A 1 8.53 2.39 3.76
CA GLY A 1 7.11 2.15 3.86
C GLY A 1 6.74 1.16 4.95
N SER A 2 5.61 1.37 5.55
CA SER A 2 5.02 0.47 6.54
C SER A 2 3.95 -0.40 5.88
N GLN A 3 3.44 -1.39 6.59
CA GLN A 3 2.26 -2.17 6.17
C GLN A 3 1.04 -1.25 5.93
N LEU A 4 0.98 -0.11 6.62
CA LEU A 4 -0.09 0.88 6.50
C LEU A 4 -0.07 1.66 5.17
N THR A 5 1.06 1.71 4.45
CA THR A 5 1.13 2.35 3.12
C THR A 5 0.14 1.72 2.13
N GLN A 6 0.00 0.39 2.17
CA GLN A 6 -0.99 -0.33 1.36
C GLN A 6 -2.42 0.04 1.73
N LEU A 7 -2.68 0.25 3.02
CA LEU A 7 -4.00 0.66 3.49
C LEU A 7 -4.33 2.09 3.06
N ILE A 8 -3.37 3.02 3.09
CA ILE A 8 -3.55 4.37 2.54
C ILE A 8 -3.94 4.30 1.07
N ALA A 9 -3.17 3.57 0.25
CA ALA A 9 -3.47 3.40 -1.17
C ALA A 9 -4.86 2.78 -1.41
N ARG A 10 -5.25 1.81 -0.59
CA ARG A 10 -6.59 1.21 -0.63
C ARG A 10 -7.67 2.24 -0.33
N ARG A 11 -7.53 3.06 0.73
CA ARG A 11 -8.50 4.11 1.06
C ARG A 11 -8.66 5.14 -0.06
N VAL A 12 -7.54 5.54 -0.69
CA VAL A 12 -7.57 6.42 -1.86
C VAL A 12 -8.35 5.79 -3.02
N ARG A 13 -8.15 4.48 -3.28
CA ARG A 13 -8.90 3.77 -4.32
C ARG A 13 -10.38 3.58 -3.98
N GLU A 14 -10.71 3.39 -2.71
CA GLU A 14 -12.09 3.31 -2.22
C GLU A 14 -12.84 4.63 -2.43
N SER A 15 -12.14 5.78 -2.47
CA SER A 15 -12.73 7.09 -2.83
C SER A 15 -12.80 7.33 -4.35
N GLY A 16 -12.53 6.32 -5.18
CA GLY A 16 -12.62 6.44 -6.64
C GLY A 16 -11.41 7.11 -7.28
N VAL A 17 -10.25 7.13 -6.63
CA VAL A 17 -9.02 7.73 -7.15
C VAL A 17 -7.94 6.68 -7.32
N TYR A 18 -7.31 6.65 -8.50
CA TYR A 18 -6.16 5.78 -8.74
C TYR A 18 -4.95 6.17 -7.87
N SER A 19 -4.24 5.18 -7.38
CA SER A 19 -3.01 5.41 -6.62
C SER A 19 -1.97 4.32 -6.83
N GLU A 20 -0.71 4.69 -6.86
CA GLU A 20 0.44 3.79 -6.88
C GLU A 20 1.34 4.00 -5.66
N ILE A 21 2.06 2.96 -5.27
CA ILE A 21 3.02 2.99 -4.18
C ILE A 21 4.41 2.92 -4.76
N HIS A 22 5.20 3.95 -4.51
CA HIS A 22 6.58 4.03 -4.94
C HIS A 22 7.54 3.99 -3.74
N PRO A 23 8.56 3.11 -3.73
CA PRO A 23 9.58 3.11 -2.68
C PRO A 23 10.39 4.40 -2.70
N PHE A 24 10.61 5.02 -1.52
CA PHE A 24 11.32 6.31 -1.40
C PHE A 24 12.67 6.34 -2.13
N ASN A 25 13.41 5.25 -2.11
CA ASN A 25 14.73 5.12 -2.76
C ASN A 25 14.67 4.90 -4.29
N LYS A 26 13.50 4.90 -4.89
CA LYS A 26 13.28 4.79 -6.33
C LYS A 26 12.61 6.04 -6.92
N VAL A 27 12.08 6.92 -6.05
CA VAL A 27 11.43 8.16 -6.47
C VAL A 27 12.47 9.22 -6.73
N THR A 28 12.37 9.86 -7.90
CA THR A 28 13.17 11.02 -8.31
C THR A 28 12.23 12.09 -8.84
N LYS A 29 12.70 13.34 -8.94
CA LYS A 29 11.95 14.41 -9.60
C LYS A 29 11.45 13.98 -10.98
N GLN A 30 12.30 13.35 -11.80
CA GLN A 30 11.92 12.91 -13.12
C GLN A 30 10.82 11.86 -13.11
N SER A 31 10.89 10.87 -12.19
CA SER A 31 9.85 9.85 -12.09
C SER A 31 8.50 10.43 -11.64
N ILE A 32 8.50 11.50 -10.85
CA ILE A 32 7.26 12.21 -10.47
C ILE A 32 6.70 12.95 -11.69
N LEU A 33 7.53 13.64 -12.45
CA LEU A 33 7.11 14.34 -13.67
C LEU A 33 6.58 13.37 -14.74
N ASP A 34 7.22 12.22 -14.91
CA ASP A 34 6.80 11.20 -15.88
C ASP A 34 5.46 10.55 -15.49
N TYR A 35 5.18 10.41 -14.19
CA TYR A 35 3.94 9.88 -13.68
C TYR A 35 2.79 10.90 -13.69
N ASP A 36 3.12 12.19 -13.59
CA ASP A 36 2.19 13.34 -13.60
C ASP A 36 1.05 13.20 -12.58
N PRO A 37 1.34 13.06 -11.26
CA PRO A 37 0.31 12.89 -10.25
C PRO A 37 -0.40 14.20 -9.91
N ASN A 38 -1.68 14.11 -9.53
CA ASN A 38 -2.43 15.25 -9.00
C ASN A 38 -2.04 15.60 -7.55
N GLY A 39 -1.45 14.68 -6.81
CA GLY A 39 -0.99 14.89 -5.45
C GLY A 39 -0.16 13.73 -4.93
N ILE A 40 0.54 13.95 -3.83
CA ILE A 40 1.45 12.97 -3.22
C ILE A 40 1.12 12.77 -1.75
N ILE A 41 1.11 11.50 -1.30
CA ILE A 41 0.96 11.14 0.11
C ILE A 41 2.28 10.55 0.61
N LEU A 42 2.88 11.20 1.60
CA LEU A 42 4.03 10.70 2.33
C LEU A 42 3.53 9.81 3.47
N SER A 43 3.73 8.51 3.34
CA SER A 43 3.20 7.53 4.30
C SER A 43 3.97 7.48 5.61
N GLY A 44 3.35 6.90 6.63
CA GLY A 44 4.01 6.51 7.87
C GLY A 44 5.14 5.49 7.65
N GLY A 45 5.98 5.34 8.64
CA GLY A 45 7.11 4.41 8.64
C GLY A 45 7.64 4.14 10.04
N PRO A 46 8.41 3.06 10.25
CA PRO A 46 8.96 2.70 11.55
C PRO A 46 10.28 3.42 11.90
N ALA A 47 10.85 4.17 10.96
CA ALA A 47 12.10 4.90 11.17
C ALA A 47 11.88 6.18 11.98
N SER A 48 12.93 6.70 12.60
CA SER A 48 12.98 8.04 13.17
C SER A 48 13.62 9.00 12.16
N VAL A 49 13.06 10.18 11.97
CA VAL A 49 13.68 11.19 11.09
C VAL A 49 14.97 11.79 11.67
N THR A 50 15.19 11.59 12.97
CA THR A 50 16.42 12.03 13.64
C THR A 50 17.60 11.08 13.47
N ASP A 51 17.36 9.87 12.95
CA ASP A 51 18.41 8.89 12.67
C ASP A 51 19.14 9.22 11.36
N ILE A 52 20.33 8.64 11.19
CA ILE A 52 21.13 8.77 9.97
C ILE A 52 20.57 7.82 8.88
N ASP A 53 20.60 8.26 7.62
CA ASP A 53 20.17 7.47 6.45
C ASP A 53 18.70 7.02 6.47
N THR A 54 17.82 7.86 6.99
CA THR A 54 16.38 7.58 7.06
C THR A 54 15.66 7.90 5.75
N PRO A 55 14.48 7.28 5.50
CA PRO A 55 13.69 7.56 4.31
C PRO A 55 13.31 9.03 4.19
N ARG A 56 13.64 9.67 3.06
CA ARG A 56 13.31 11.06 2.74
C ARG A 56 12.55 11.12 1.41
N ALA A 57 11.72 12.13 1.25
CA ALA A 57 11.23 12.50 -0.06
C ALA A 57 12.37 13.16 -0.87
N PRO A 58 12.33 13.14 -2.21
CA PRO A 58 13.20 14.02 -2.99
C PRO A 58 12.99 15.47 -2.57
N ASP A 59 14.06 16.21 -2.29
CA ASP A 59 13.95 17.61 -1.81
C ASP A 59 13.16 18.49 -2.80
N GLU A 60 13.34 18.24 -4.08
CA GLU A 60 12.65 18.95 -5.15
C GLU A 60 11.12 18.74 -5.14
N LEU A 61 10.61 17.73 -4.45
CA LEU A 61 9.16 17.48 -4.34
C LEU A 61 8.42 18.71 -3.81
N PHE A 62 8.99 19.37 -2.81
CA PHE A 62 8.35 20.50 -2.14
C PHE A 62 8.40 21.82 -2.95
N ASP A 63 9.06 21.78 -4.11
CA ASP A 63 9.14 22.89 -5.09
C ASP A 63 8.35 22.60 -6.38
N MET A 64 7.61 21.46 -6.44
CA MET A 64 6.93 21.01 -7.67
C MET A 64 5.49 21.54 -7.85
N ASP A 65 5.02 22.41 -6.98
CA ASP A 65 3.63 22.92 -7.00
C ASP A 65 2.55 21.82 -6.98
N LEU A 66 2.87 20.69 -6.31
CA LEU A 66 1.97 19.55 -6.12
C LEU A 66 1.42 19.52 -4.69
N PRO A 67 0.13 19.24 -4.51
CA PRO A 67 -0.42 18.97 -3.18
C PRO A 67 0.30 17.80 -2.49
N VAL A 68 0.67 17.97 -1.22
CA VAL A 68 1.35 16.93 -0.43
C VAL A 68 0.63 16.70 0.89
N PHE A 69 0.39 15.43 1.21
CA PHE A 69 -0.17 15.02 2.49
C PHE A 69 0.79 14.12 3.26
N GLY A 70 1.26 14.56 4.41
CA GLY A 70 2.15 13.83 5.31
C GLY A 70 1.38 13.08 6.39
N ILE A 71 1.61 11.78 6.56
CA ILE A 71 0.96 10.96 7.59
C ILE A 71 2.04 10.37 8.52
N CYS A 72 1.98 10.67 9.82
CA CYS A 72 2.89 10.19 10.85
C CYS A 72 4.36 10.48 10.48
N TYR A 73 5.17 9.49 10.15
CA TYR A 73 6.53 9.71 9.64
C TYR A 73 6.56 10.66 8.43
N GLY A 74 5.53 10.62 7.58
CA GLY A 74 5.40 11.56 6.44
C GLY A 74 5.25 13.01 6.86
N GLN A 75 4.57 13.31 7.98
CA GLN A 75 4.54 14.63 8.59
C GLN A 75 5.94 15.03 9.05
N GLN A 76 6.60 14.17 9.80
CA GLN A 76 7.90 14.45 10.39
C GLN A 76 8.97 14.72 9.33
N THR A 77 9.03 13.91 8.27
CA THR A 77 9.98 14.13 7.17
C THR A 77 9.67 15.41 6.39
N MET A 78 8.38 15.74 6.16
CA MET A 78 7.98 17.00 5.54
C MET A 78 8.44 18.20 6.36
N VAL A 79 8.16 18.20 7.67
CA VAL A 79 8.52 19.28 8.58
C VAL A 79 10.04 19.50 8.59
N GLU A 80 10.82 18.45 8.75
CA GLU A 80 12.28 18.56 8.82
C GLU A 80 12.89 19.03 7.48
N GLN A 81 12.44 18.48 6.35
CA GLN A 81 12.96 18.89 5.03
C GLN A 81 12.58 20.33 4.67
N LEU A 82 11.52 20.88 5.26
CA LEU A 82 11.09 22.27 5.06
C LEU A 82 11.67 23.25 6.11
N GLY A 83 12.55 22.78 7.01
CA GLY A 83 13.26 23.61 7.98
C GLY A 83 12.56 23.78 9.33
N GLY A 84 11.58 22.94 9.65
CA GLY A 84 11.05 22.80 11.01
C GLY A 84 11.91 21.87 11.87
N GLU A 85 11.45 21.53 13.05
CA GLU A 85 12.18 20.71 14.02
C GLU A 85 11.35 19.49 14.45
N VAL A 86 11.99 18.33 14.49
CA VAL A 86 11.44 17.07 15.01
C VAL A 86 12.39 16.51 16.06
N ALA A 87 11.86 16.06 17.18
CA ALA A 87 12.64 15.44 18.23
C ALA A 87 12.04 14.11 18.69
N GLY A 88 12.91 13.24 19.21
CA GLY A 88 12.48 12.04 19.90
C GLY A 88 11.73 12.41 21.18
N SER A 89 10.56 11.84 21.41
CA SER A 89 9.78 12.06 22.63
C SER A 89 10.00 10.93 23.63
N GLU A 90 10.17 11.28 24.90
CA GLU A 90 10.11 10.31 26.00
C GLU A 90 8.68 9.78 26.18
N ASP A 91 7.68 10.62 25.87
CA ASP A 91 6.26 10.30 25.90
C ASP A 91 5.81 9.74 24.55
N LYS A 92 6.10 8.46 24.31
CA LYS A 92 5.64 7.75 23.11
C LYS A 92 4.13 7.57 23.16
N GLU A 93 3.44 7.88 22.07
CA GLU A 93 1.99 7.78 22.00
C GLU A 93 1.57 6.65 21.05
N PHE A 94 0.92 5.62 21.64
CA PHE A 94 0.40 4.46 20.91
C PHE A 94 -1.04 4.20 21.32
N GLY A 95 -1.94 4.17 20.35
CA GLY A 95 -3.34 3.85 20.57
C GLY A 95 -4.28 5.02 20.36
N ARG A 96 -5.40 4.97 21.06
CA ARG A 96 -6.46 5.97 20.96
C ARG A 96 -6.05 7.28 21.61
N ALA A 97 -6.17 8.37 20.86
CA ALA A 97 -5.98 9.74 21.35
C ALA A 97 -7.14 10.64 20.89
N MET A 98 -7.19 11.85 21.45
CA MET A 98 -8.15 12.88 21.07
C MET A 98 -7.40 14.07 20.51
N VAL A 99 -7.81 14.55 19.35
CA VAL A 99 -7.32 15.79 18.73
C VAL A 99 -8.34 16.88 18.95
N ASP A 100 -7.90 17.99 19.55
CA ASP A 100 -8.65 19.23 19.61
C ASP A 100 -8.48 19.96 18.26
N VAL A 101 -9.56 20.18 17.53
CA VAL A 101 -9.56 20.92 16.27
C VAL A 101 -9.48 22.40 16.58
N THR A 102 -8.34 23.02 16.26
CA THR A 102 -8.02 24.39 16.66
C THR A 102 -8.29 25.42 15.56
N ASP A 103 -8.29 24.99 14.31
CA ASP A 103 -8.56 25.84 13.15
C ASP A 103 -9.13 25.00 12.00
N ASP A 104 -9.78 25.63 11.01
CA ASP A 104 -10.29 24.94 9.84
C ASP A 104 -9.22 24.75 8.77
N CYS A 105 -9.42 23.82 7.84
CA CYS A 105 -8.61 23.67 6.64
C CYS A 105 -9.35 22.79 5.62
N GLU A 106 -8.88 22.78 4.36
CA GLU A 106 -9.50 21.97 3.30
C GLU A 106 -9.54 20.47 3.63
N LEU A 107 -8.58 19.98 4.42
CA LEU A 107 -8.54 18.59 4.86
C LEU A 107 -9.72 18.23 5.78
N PHE A 108 -10.16 19.18 6.63
CA PHE A 108 -11.23 18.97 7.62
C PHE A 108 -12.63 19.32 7.12
N HIS A 109 -12.72 19.92 5.93
CA HIS A 109 -13.97 20.44 5.40
C HIS A 109 -15.11 19.42 5.44
N GLY A 110 -16.21 19.77 6.13
CA GLY A 110 -17.42 18.93 6.26
C GLY A 110 -17.22 17.64 7.06
N VAL A 111 -16.08 17.47 7.74
CA VAL A 111 -15.73 16.28 8.53
C VAL A 111 -15.49 16.66 9.99
N TRP A 112 -14.65 17.67 10.22
CA TRP A 112 -14.27 18.13 11.55
C TRP A 112 -14.52 19.63 11.70
N ASP A 113 -15.21 20.02 12.78
CA ASP A 113 -15.52 21.42 13.08
C ASP A 113 -14.57 21.96 14.15
N VAL A 114 -14.18 23.23 14.01
CA VAL A 114 -13.34 23.94 14.99
C VAL A 114 -13.98 23.92 16.38
N GLY A 115 -13.19 23.58 17.39
CA GLY A 115 -13.62 23.44 18.77
C GLY A 115 -14.10 22.03 19.16
N ASN A 116 -14.21 21.11 18.22
CA ASN A 116 -14.52 19.72 18.51
C ASN A 116 -13.29 18.92 18.92
N LYS A 117 -13.54 17.80 19.60
CA LYS A 117 -12.54 16.78 19.92
C LYS A 117 -12.82 15.54 19.09
N GLU A 118 -11.84 15.13 18.28
CA GLU A 118 -11.97 14.03 17.36
C GLU A 118 -11.08 12.86 17.76
N GLN A 119 -11.65 11.65 17.75
CA GLN A 119 -10.89 10.44 18.05
C GLN A 119 -9.97 10.06 16.90
N VAL A 120 -8.72 9.78 17.22
CA VAL A 120 -7.70 9.34 16.28
C VAL A 120 -6.88 8.17 16.83
N TRP A 121 -6.10 7.54 15.96
CA TRP A 121 -5.13 6.52 16.32
C TRP A 121 -3.71 7.05 16.15
N MET A 122 -2.98 7.14 17.26
CA MET A 122 -1.56 7.54 17.30
C MET A 122 -0.65 6.31 17.31
N SER A 123 0.51 6.44 16.67
CA SER A 123 1.57 5.42 16.69
C SER A 123 2.92 6.07 16.37
N HIS A 124 3.47 6.81 17.32
CA HIS A 124 4.72 7.55 17.11
C HIS A 124 5.59 7.61 18.36
N GLY A 125 6.91 7.70 18.13
CA GLY A 125 7.92 7.96 19.16
C GLY A 125 8.57 9.33 19.01
N ASP A 126 8.57 9.88 17.80
CA ASP A 126 9.06 11.24 17.51
C ASP A 126 7.86 12.17 17.32
N ARG A 127 8.06 13.45 17.57
CA ARG A 127 7.05 14.47 17.36
C ARG A 127 7.66 15.77 16.81
N VAL A 128 6.84 16.56 16.16
CA VAL A 128 7.20 17.90 15.72
C VAL A 128 7.33 18.82 16.93
N GLU A 129 8.40 19.61 16.98
CA GLU A 129 8.68 20.60 18.02
C GLU A 129 8.60 22.04 17.49
N ALA A 130 8.90 22.26 16.20
CA ALA A 130 8.73 23.54 15.55
C ALA A 130 8.24 23.40 14.12
N LEU A 131 7.33 24.27 13.69
CA LEU A 131 6.80 24.31 12.33
C LEU A 131 7.76 25.00 11.37
N PRO A 132 7.81 24.56 10.10
CA PRO A 132 8.43 25.35 9.05
C PRO A 132 7.61 26.60 8.73
N ASP A 133 8.24 27.57 8.06
CA ASP A 133 7.60 28.82 7.65
C ASP A 133 6.34 28.57 6.79
N GLY A 134 5.29 29.34 7.06
CA GLY A 134 4.03 29.28 6.33
C GLY A 134 3.05 28.17 6.81
N PHE A 135 3.45 27.30 7.72
CA PHE A 135 2.54 26.33 8.33
C PHE A 135 1.83 26.92 9.55
N ARG A 136 0.60 26.43 9.76
CA ARG A 136 -0.20 26.73 10.95
C ARG A 136 -0.72 25.45 11.59
N ILE A 137 -1.05 25.54 12.88
CA ILE A 137 -1.63 24.42 13.62
C ILE A 137 -3.14 24.39 13.32
N VAL A 138 -3.67 23.24 12.96
CA VAL A 138 -5.11 23.02 12.75
C VAL A 138 -5.68 21.98 13.72
N GLY A 139 -4.81 21.23 14.41
CA GLY A 139 -5.22 20.29 15.44
C GLY A 139 -4.08 19.97 16.42
N THR A 140 -4.44 19.82 17.71
CA THR A 140 -3.51 19.51 18.81
C THR A 140 -3.98 18.27 19.57
N SER A 141 -3.06 17.52 20.16
CA SER A 141 -3.37 16.50 21.16
C SER A 141 -2.51 16.69 22.42
N GLU A 142 -2.79 15.95 23.48
CA GLU A 142 -2.09 16.09 24.76
C GLU A 142 -0.57 15.90 24.60
N ASN A 143 -0.14 14.93 23.80
CA ASN A 143 1.27 14.58 23.61
C ASN A 143 1.83 15.00 22.24
N ALA A 144 0.99 15.50 21.33
CA ALA A 144 1.40 16.01 20.03
C ALA A 144 0.80 17.40 19.78
N PRO A 145 1.50 18.49 20.17
CA PRO A 145 1.02 19.87 20.00
C PRO A 145 0.80 20.24 18.52
N TYR A 146 1.42 19.51 17.60
CA TYR A 146 1.29 19.65 16.16
C TYR A 146 0.63 18.40 15.55
N ALA A 147 -0.48 17.93 16.17
CA ALA A 147 -1.19 16.72 15.72
C ALA A 147 -1.73 16.83 14.29
N ALA A 148 -2.07 18.04 13.86
CA ALA A 148 -2.42 18.35 12.48
C ALA A 148 -1.95 19.76 12.11
N ILE A 149 -1.34 19.89 10.94
CA ILE A 149 -0.78 21.15 10.42
C ILE A 149 -1.17 21.36 8.96
N ALA A 150 -1.24 22.63 8.55
CA ALA A 150 -1.62 23.02 7.20
C ALA A 150 -0.78 24.19 6.69
N ASN A 151 -0.46 24.17 5.40
CA ASN A 151 -0.03 25.31 4.61
C ASN A 151 -0.94 25.36 3.36
N ASP A 152 -1.97 26.20 3.43
CA ASP A 152 -3.00 26.25 2.37
C ASP A 152 -2.46 26.84 1.06
N GLU A 153 -1.49 27.75 1.13
CA GLU A 153 -0.85 28.37 -0.05
C GLU A 153 -0.14 27.32 -0.91
N LYS A 154 0.63 26.43 -0.25
CA LYS A 154 1.34 25.33 -0.91
C LYS A 154 0.50 24.07 -1.07
N LYS A 155 -0.71 24.01 -0.51
CA LYS A 155 -1.54 22.81 -0.41
C LYS A 155 -0.83 21.65 0.27
N PHE A 156 -0.07 21.96 1.32
CA PHE A 156 0.62 20.97 2.16
C PHE A 156 -0.15 20.76 3.45
N TYR A 157 -0.51 19.53 3.71
CA TYR A 157 -1.23 19.12 4.91
C TYR A 157 -0.48 17.97 5.57
N ALA A 158 -0.49 17.91 6.89
CA ALA A 158 0.11 16.77 7.56
C ALA A 158 -0.55 16.47 8.90
N VAL A 159 -0.57 15.18 9.26
CA VAL A 159 -1.14 14.68 10.51
C VAL A 159 -0.19 13.70 11.18
N GLN A 160 -0.10 13.74 12.50
CA GLN A 160 0.69 12.80 13.30
C GLN A 160 0.00 11.45 13.47
N PHE A 161 -1.31 11.43 13.44
CA PHE A 161 -2.13 10.24 13.57
C PHE A 161 -2.31 9.49 12.24
N HIS A 162 -2.95 8.32 12.30
CA HIS A 162 -3.21 7.46 11.16
C HIS A 162 -4.68 7.56 10.70
N PRO A 163 -4.99 8.35 9.65
CA PRO A 163 -6.35 8.49 9.13
C PRO A 163 -6.82 7.23 8.38
N GLU A 164 -5.90 6.39 7.91
CA GLU A 164 -6.21 5.20 7.11
C GLU A 164 -6.81 4.04 7.92
N VAL A 165 -6.60 4.03 9.25
CA VAL A 165 -7.05 2.92 10.10
C VAL A 165 -8.46 3.11 10.62
N VAL A 166 -9.17 2.00 10.90
CA VAL A 166 -10.56 2.02 11.38
C VAL A 166 -10.74 2.68 12.76
N HIS A 167 -9.66 2.81 13.52
CA HIS A 167 -9.66 3.42 14.85
C HIS A 167 -9.66 4.96 14.80
N THR A 168 -9.50 5.55 13.61
CA THR A 168 -9.77 6.96 13.31
C THR A 168 -11.09 7.02 12.54
N PRO A 169 -12.25 7.21 13.22
CA PRO A 169 -13.58 6.98 12.62
C PRO A 169 -13.84 7.76 11.33
N HIS A 170 -13.41 9.00 11.24
CA HIS A 170 -13.60 9.87 10.08
C HIS A 170 -12.35 9.97 9.18
N GLY A 171 -11.32 9.18 9.46
CA GLY A 171 -10.03 9.29 8.77
C GLY A 171 -10.11 9.06 7.25
N ALA A 172 -11.00 8.17 6.79
CA ALA A 172 -11.21 7.94 5.37
C ALA A 172 -11.73 9.20 4.65
N LEU A 173 -12.58 10.00 5.31
CA LEU A 173 -13.09 11.27 4.75
C LEU A 173 -12.00 12.34 4.67
N LEU A 174 -11.01 12.34 5.58
CA LEU A 174 -9.86 13.23 5.47
C LEU A 174 -9.00 12.88 4.23
N LEU A 175 -8.80 11.59 3.96
CA LEU A 175 -8.12 11.14 2.74
C LEU A 175 -8.92 11.49 1.48
N GLU A 176 -10.24 11.38 1.54
CA GLU A 176 -11.14 11.79 0.46
C GLU A 176 -11.06 13.30 0.20
N ASN A 177 -11.07 14.13 1.26
CA ASN A 177 -10.88 15.57 1.13
C ASN A 177 -9.53 15.92 0.51
N PHE A 178 -8.45 15.24 0.92
CA PHE A 178 -7.16 15.46 0.28
C PHE A 178 -7.21 15.14 -1.21
N THR A 179 -7.73 13.98 -1.60
CA THR A 179 -7.74 13.56 -3.00
C THR A 179 -8.66 14.40 -3.88
N HIS A 180 -9.88 14.70 -3.42
CA HIS A 180 -10.87 15.40 -4.25
C HIS A 180 -10.75 16.92 -4.16
N ARG A 181 -10.67 17.47 -2.93
CA ARG A 181 -10.70 18.91 -2.73
C ARG A 181 -9.34 19.56 -2.91
N VAL A 182 -8.30 18.97 -2.32
CA VAL A 182 -6.94 19.53 -2.35
C VAL A 182 -6.22 19.18 -3.65
N ALA A 183 -6.19 17.90 -4.01
CA ALA A 183 -5.52 17.41 -5.21
C ALA A 183 -6.39 17.47 -6.48
N GLY A 184 -7.70 17.73 -6.36
CA GLY A 184 -8.61 17.94 -7.50
C GLY A 184 -8.90 16.71 -8.34
N CYS A 185 -8.79 15.51 -7.76
CA CYS A 185 -9.10 14.27 -8.47
C CYS A 185 -10.61 14.13 -8.75
N SER A 186 -10.97 13.60 -9.91
CA SER A 186 -12.36 13.50 -10.37
C SER A 186 -13.19 12.41 -9.68
N GLY A 187 -12.56 11.40 -9.07
CA GLY A 187 -13.27 10.29 -8.40
C GLY A 187 -13.94 9.30 -9.36
N ASP A 188 -13.52 9.27 -10.60
CA ASP A 188 -14.09 8.43 -11.67
C ASP A 188 -13.34 7.08 -11.86
N TRP A 189 -12.29 6.84 -11.07
CA TRP A 189 -11.59 5.58 -11.11
C TRP A 189 -12.43 4.45 -10.49
N THR A 190 -12.53 3.34 -11.20
CA THR A 190 -13.18 2.12 -10.71
C THR A 190 -12.29 0.90 -10.92
N MET A 191 -12.44 -0.12 -10.07
CA MET A 191 -11.73 -1.38 -10.22
C MET A 191 -12.04 -2.05 -11.59
N ALA A 192 -13.24 -1.86 -12.13
CA ALA A 192 -13.62 -2.39 -13.43
C ALA A 192 -12.82 -1.72 -14.56
N ALA A 193 -12.75 -0.38 -14.58
CA ALA A 193 -11.96 0.35 -15.57
C ALA A 193 -10.47 0.02 -15.46
N PHE A 194 -9.95 -0.12 -14.24
CA PHE A 194 -8.57 -0.55 -13.99
C PHE A 194 -8.32 -1.97 -14.53
N LYS A 195 -9.25 -2.91 -14.28
CA LYS A 195 -9.15 -4.28 -14.82
C LYS A 195 -9.04 -4.28 -16.35
N ASP A 196 -9.85 -3.48 -17.03
CA ASP A 196 -9.84 -3.40 -18.50
C ASP A 196 -8.51 -2.82 -19.03
N GLN A 197 -7.95 -1.81 -18.35
CA GLN A 197 -6.63 -1.26 -18.69
C GLN A 197 -5.51 -2.27 -18.49
N GLU A 198 -5.51 -2.99 -17.35
CA GLU A 198 -4.49 -4.02 -17.09
C GLU A 198 -4.61 -5.20 -18.07
N PHE A 199 -5.82 -5.57 -18.46
CA PHE A 199 -6.04 -6.58 -19.51
C PHE A 199 -5.47 -6.15 -20.86
N ALA A 200 -5.61 -4.88 -21.23
CA ALA A 200 -5.00 -4.36 -22.44
C ALA A 200 -3.47 -4.45 -22.38
N LYS A 201 -2.86 -4.04 -21.26
CA LYS A 201 -1.40 -4.14 -21.05
C LYS A 201 -0.92 -5.61 -21.13
N VAL A 202 -1.64 -6.55 -20.49
CA VAL A 202 -1.32 -7.98 -20.54
C VAL A 202 -1.37 -8.49 -21.98
N ARG A 203 -2.41 -8.14 -22.75
CA ARG A 203 -2.55 -8.52 -24.16
C ARG A 203 -1.40 -7.98 -25.01
N ASP A 204 -1.03 -6.73 -24.82
CA ASP A 204 0.08 -6.10 -25.54
C ASP A 204 1.42 -6.77 -25.19
N GLN A 205 1.66 -7.06 -23.92
CA GLN A 205 2.89 -7.72 -23.48
C GLN A 205 3.00 -9.15 -23.99
N VAL A 206 1.92 -9.90 -23.98
CA VAL A 206 1.88 -11.30 -24.42
C VAL A 206 1.89 -11.40 -25.94
N GLY A 207 1.21 -10.51 -26.64
CA GLY A 207 1.08 -10.48 -28.08
C GLY A 207 0.59 -11.84 -28.62
N LYS A 208 1.40 -12.50 -29.45
CA LYS A 208 1.12 -13.85 -30.00
C LYS A 208 1.76 -14.98 -29.19
N GLY A 209 2.39 -14.66 -28.07
CA GLY A 209 3.06 -15.62 -27.19
C GLY A 209 2.11 -16.51 -26.41
N ARG A 210 2.67 -17.41 -25.63
CA ARG A 210 1.94 -18.25 -24.66
C ARG A 210 2.45 -17.98 -23.27
N VAL A 211 1.59 -18.11 -22.27
CA VAL A 211 1.89 -17.88 -20.86
C VAL A 211 1.70 -19.17 -20.07
N ILE A 212 2.62 -19.46 -19.17
CA ILE A 212 2.50 -20.54 -18.20
C ILE A 212 2.28 -19.91 -16.82
N CYS A 213 1.29 -20.40 -16.09
CA CYS A 213 1.01 -19.98 -14.73
C CYS A 213 1.06 -21.17 -13.78
N GLY A 214 1.95 -21.11 -12.77
CA GLY A 214 1.99 -22.09 -11.70
C GLY A 214 0.88 -21.89 -10.69
N LEU A 215 0.05 -22.89 -10.45
CA LEU A 215 -0.98 -22.87 -9.41
C LEU A 215 -0.46 -23.54 -8.15
N SER A 216 -0.60 -22.86 -7.02
CA SER A 216 -0.22 -23.39 -5.70
C SER A 216 -1.42 -23.87 -4.86
N GLY A 217 -2.66 -23.64 -5.35
CA GLY A 217 -3.87 -23.80 -4.55
C GLY A 217 -4.19 -22.60 -3.65
N GLY A 218 -3.27 -21.61 -3.53
CA GLY A 218 -3.49 -20.39 -2.78
C GLY A 218 -4.29 -19.33 -3.54
N VAL A 219 -4.87 -18.38 -2.82
CA VAL A 219 -5.72 -17.32 -3.37
C VAL A 219 -4.98 -16.49 -4.44
N ASP A 220 -3.74 -16.10 -4.18
CA ASP A 220 -3.00 -15.21 -5.07
C ASP A 220 -2.78 -15.82 -6.46
N SER A 221 -2.28 -17.07 -6.52
CA SER A 221 -2.09 -17.78 -7.78
C SER A 221 -3.40 -18.03 -8.53
N SER A 222 -4.48 -18.26 -7.77
CA SER A 222 -5.83 -18.46 -8.32
C SER A 222 -6.37 -17.20 -8.98
N VAL A 223 -6.24 -16.05 -8.30
CA VAL A 223 -6.66 -14.76 -8.86
C VAL A 223 -5.86 -14.41 -10.10
N VAL A 224 -4.54 -14.59 -10.08
CA VAL A 224 -3.68 -14.35 -11.25
C VAL A 224 -4.09 -15.22 -12.42
N ALA A 225 -4.34 -16.52 -12.21
CA ALA A 225 -4.75 -17.45 -13.28
C ALA A 225 -6.08 -17.03 -13.90
N VAL A 226 -7.09 -16.67 -13.09
CA VAL A 226 -8.39 -16.23 -13.58
C VAL A 226 -8.28 -14.93 -14.38
N LEU A 227 -7.56 -13.92 -13.84
CA LEU A 227 -7.35 -12.65 -14.55
C LEU A 227 -6.60 -12.83 -15.87
N LEU A 228 -5.55 -13.65 -15.89
CA LEU A 228 -4.81 -13.96 -17.12
C LEU A 228 -5.70 -14.68 -18.13
N HIS A 229 -6.51 -15.64 -17.68
CA HIS A 229 -7.44 -16.35 -18.58
C HIS A 229 -8.49 -15.42 -19.18
N GLU A 230 -9.05 -14.49 -18.39
CA GLU A 230 -9.96 -13.46 -18.90
C GLU A 230 -9.26 -12.51 -19.90
N ALA A 231 -7.98 -12.21 -19.68
CA ALA A 231 -7.22 -11.33 -20.56
C ALA A 231 -6.82 -11.99 -21.89
N ILE A 232 -6.27 -13.22 -21.86
CA ILE A 232 -5.58 -13.86 -23.00
C ILE A 232 -6.13 -15.25 -23.39
N GLY A 233 -7.15 -15.75 -22.69
CA GLY A 233 -7.84 -17.00 -23.03
C GLY A 233 -6.90 -18.20 -23.17
N ASP A 234 -6.98 -18.89 -24.30
CA ASP A 234 -6.24 -20.11 -24.59
C ASP A 234 -4.72 -19.94 -24.75
N GLN A 235 -4.21 -18.72 -24.73
CA GLN A 235 -2.76 -18.46 -24.65
C GLN A 235 -2.19 -18.79 -23.27
N LEU A 236 -3.06 -18.90 -22.23
CA LEU A 236 -2.68 -19.33 -20.90
C LEU A 236 -2.71 -20.85 -20.78
N THR A 237 -1.68 -21.40 -20.13
CA THR A 237 -1.68 -22.78 -19.63
C THR A 237 -1.33 -22.75 -18.14
N CYS A 238 -2.24 -23.21 -17.30
CA CYS A 238 -1.95 -23.38 -15.89
C CYS A 238 -1.30 -24.74 -15.61
N VAL A 239 -0.34 -24.78 -14.69
CA VAL A 239 0.31 -26.01 -14.24
C VAL A 239 0.10 -26.13 -12.75
N PHE A 240 -0.48 -27.24 -12.33
CA PHE A 240 -0.66 -27.59 -10.92
C PHE A 240 0.16 -28.83 -10.61
N VAL A 241 1.07 -28.73 -9.64
CA VAL A 241 1.92 -29.83 -9.18
C VAL A 241 1.39 -30.32 -7.83
N ASP A 242 0.84 -31.52 -7.80
CA ASP A 242 0.50 -32.20 -6.56
C ASP A 242 1.77 -32.83 -5.97
N THR A 243 2.23 -32.24 -4.88
CA THR A 243 3.46 -32.65 -4.18
C THR A 243 3.23 -33.76 -3.16
N GLY A 244 1.99 -34.15 -2.91
CA GLY A 244 1.63 -35.06 -1.81
C GLY A 244 1.68 -34.39 -0.41
N LEU A 245 1.99 -33.09 -0.33
CA LEU A 245 2.05 -32.30 0.90
C LEU A 245 0.84 -31.37 1.04
N MET A 246 -0.15 -31.53 0.18
CA MET A 246 -1.38 -30.75 0.14
C MET A 246 -2.32 -31.16 1.29
N ARG A 247 -3.28 -30.29 1.62
CA ARG A 247 -4.36 -30.64 2.54
C ARG A 247 -5.24 -31.74 1.94
N LEU A 248 -6.00 -32.42 2.81
CA LEU A 248 -6.93 -33.45 2.36
C LEU A 248 -7.90 -32.89 1.30
N ASN A 249 -7.99 -33.57 0.15
CA ASN A 249 -8.80 -33.22 -1.02
C ASN A 249 -8.43 -31.92 -1.75
N GLU A 250 -7.48 -31.13 -1.27
CA GLU A 250 -7.12 -29.84 -1.87
C GLU A 250 -6.69 -29.95 -3.34
N ALA A 251 -5.92 -30.98 -3.71
CA ALA A 251 -5.54 -31.20 -5.10
C ALA A 251 -6.74 -31.45 -6.01
N ALA A 252 -7.71 -32.24 -5.56
CA ALA A 252 -8.92 -32.52 -6.33
C ALA A 252 -9.82 -31.27 -6.45
N GLU A 253 -9.93 -30.48 -5.38
CA GLU A 253 -10.68 -29.22 -5.38
C GLU A 253 -10.07 -28.20 -6.35
N VAL A 254 -8.74 -28.02 -6.34
CA VAL A 254 -8.04 -27.12 -7.26
C VAL A 254 -8.25 -27.56 -8.71
N VAL A 255 -8.08 -28.84 -9.02
CA VAL A 255 -8.28 -29.36 -10.38
C VAL A 255 -9.73 -29.16 -10.83
N GLY A 256 -10.72 -29.48 -9.99
CA GLY A 256 -12.14 -29.27 -10.28
C GLY A 256 -12.49 -27.81 -10.51
N LEU A 257 -11.97 -26.92 -9.66
CA LEU A 257 -12.21 -25.48 -9.79
C LEU A 257 -11.70 -24.91 -11.12
N PHE A 258 -10.44 -25.19 -11.46
CA PHE A 258 -9.84 -24.58 -12.66
C PHE A 258 -10.26 -25.26 -13.95
N ARG A 259 -10.33 -26.58 -13.99
CA ARG A 259 -10.70 -27.32 -15.17
C ARG A 259 -12.20 -27.30 -15.46
N ASP A 260 -13.02 -27.60 -14.45
CA ASP A 260 -14.44 -27.86 -14.64
C ASP A 260 -15.31 -26.61 -14.47
N HIS A 261 -14.90 -25.68 -13.56
CA HIS A 261 -15.67 -24.47 -13.31
C HIS A 261 -15.21 -23.29 -14.15
N TYR A 262 -13.89 -22.98 -14.15
CA TYR A 262 -13.35 -21.86 -14.92
C TYR A 262 -12.98 -22.22 -16.36
N ASN A 263 -12.95 -23.50 -16.71
CA ASN A 263 -12.55 -23.99 -18.04
C ASN A 263 -11.17 -23.48 -18.51
N ILE A 264 -10.22 -23.38 -17.55
CA ILE A 264 -8.86 -22.93 -17.81
C ILE A 264 -8.00 -24.14 -18.26
N PRO A 265 -7.18 -24.03 -19.33
CA PRO A 265 -6.24 -25.08 -19.70
C PRO A 265 -5.30 -25.42 -18.52
N LEU A 266 -5.45 -26.61 -17.96
CA LEU A 266 -4.75 -27.09 -16.78
C LEU A 266 -3.97 -28.36 -17.02
N VAL A 267 -2.66 -28.30 -16.80
CA VAL A 267 -1.77 -29.48 -16.71
C VAL A 267 -1.65 -29.85 -15.24
N HIS A 268 -2.20 -30.98 -14.86
CA HIS A 268 -2.04 -31.53 -13.51
C HIS A 268 -0.92 -32.56 -13.51
N ARG A 269 0.07 -32.36 -12.66
CA ARG A 269 1.21 -33.27 -12.43
C ARG A 269 1.14 -33.83 -11.01
N ASN A 270 0.81 -35.11 -10.88
CA ASN A 270 0.97 -35.84 -9.63
C ASN A 270 2.44 -36.24 -9.49
N ALA A 271 3.13 -35.64 -8.54
CA ALA A 271 4.55 -35.88 -8.24
C ALA A 271 4.74 -36.30 -6.76
N ALA A 272 3.68 -36.73 -6.08
CA ALA A 272 3.70 -37.04 -4.65
C ALA A 272 4.81 -38.03 -4.28
N ASP A 273 4.94 -39.13 -5.00
CA ASP A 273 5.98 -40.14 -4.72
C ASP A 273 7.40 -39.56 -4.85
N LEU A 274 7.62 -38.67 -5.82
CA LEU A 274 8.92 -38.03 -6.02
C LEU A 274 9.30 -37.11 -4.85
N PHE A 275 8.33 -36.26 -4.42
CA PHE A 275 8.58 -35.35 -3.30
C PHE A 275 8.75 -36.10 -1.99
N LEU A 276 7.87 -37.04 -1.69
CA LEU A 276 7.93 -37.81 -0.44
C LEU A 276 9.20 -38.66 -0.39
N GLY A 277 9.61 -39.27 -1.51
CA GLY A 277 10.85 -40.03 -1.58
C GLY A 277 12.11 -39.20 -1.35
N LYS A 278 12.17 -37.96 -1.88
CA LYS A 278 13.29 -37.04 -1.62
C LYS A 278 13.30 -36.49 -0.18
N LEU A 279 12.18 -36.47 0.50
CA LEU A 279 12.02 -36.00 1.88
C LEU A 279 12.20 -37.08 2.91
N ASP A 280 12.29 -38.33 2.50
CA ASP A 280 12.46 -39.45 3.42
C ASP A 280 13.75 -39.31 4.25
N GLY A 281 13.64 -39.45 5.56
CA GLY A 281 14.73 -39.27 6.52
C GLY A 281 15.20 -37.83 6.74
N VAL A 282 14.64 -36.83 6.05
CA VAL A 282 15.02 -35.42 6.23
C VAL A 282 14.21 -34.81 7.38
N SER A 283 14.88 -34.40 8.46
CA SER A 283 14.22 -33.77 9.64
C SER A 283 14.37 -32.25 9.64
N ASP A 284 15.49 -31.72 9.12
CA ASP A 284 15.81 -30.29 9.13
C ASP A 284 14.83 -29.48 8.26
N PRO A 285 14.18 -28.45 8.80
CA PRO A 285 13.16 -27.66 8.07
C PRO A 285 13.73 -26.91 6.87
N GLU A 286 14.97 -26.42 6.96
CA GLU A 286 15.59 -25.67 5.86
C GLU A 286 16.01 -26.59 4.71
N GLN A 287 16.48 -27.79 5.01
CA GLN A 287 16.73 -28.81 3.99
C GLN A 287 15.44 -29.25 3.30
N LYS A 288 14.35 -29.47 4.06
CA LYS A 288 13.03 -29.75 3.48
C LYS A 288 12.61 -28.69 2.49
N ARG A 289 12.69 -27.41 2.88
CA ARG A 289 12.31 -26.28 2.03
C ARG A 289 13.13 -26.23 0.74
N LYS A 290 14.43 -26.45 0.81
CA LYS A 290 15.34 -26.51 -0.36
C LYS A 290 14.99 -27.66 -1.30
N ILE A 291 14.75 -28.86 -0.74
CA ILE A 291 14.37 -30.05 -1.52
C ILE A 291 13.02 -29.82 -2.22
N ILE A 292 12.03 -29.30 -1.50
CA ILE A 292 10.70 -29.03 -2.09
C ILE A 292 10.85 -28.00 -3.21
N GLY A 293 11.53 -26.88 -2.98
CA GLY A 293 11.69 -25.82 -3.96
C GLY A 293 12.43 -26.28 -5.23
N SER A 294 13.55 -27.00 -5.10
CA SER A 294 14.30 -27.52 -6.26
C SER A 294 13.50 -28.58 -7.03
N THR A 295 12.84 -29.48 -6.33
CA THR A 295 12.03 -30.55 -6.96
C THR A 295 10.82 -29.94 -7.68
N PHE A 296 10.21 -28.87 -7.13
CA PHE A 296 9.11 -28.18 -7.78
C PHE A 296 9.52 -27.60 -9.15
N ILE A 297 10.71 -26.96 -9.20
CA ILE A 297 11.25 -26.42 -10.46
C ILE A 297 11.55 -27.51 -11.47
N ASP A 298 12.07 -28.65 -11.02
CA ASP A 298 12.38 -29.79 -11.91
C ASP A 298 11.11 -30.42 -12.53
N VAL A 299 9.98 -30.35 -11.82
CA VAL A 299 8.70 -30.94 -12.25
C VAL A 299 7.87 -29.97 -13.10
N PHE A 300 7.99 -28.66 -12.78
CA PHE A 300 7.28 -27.55 -13.45
C PHE A 300 7.87 -27.25 -14.83
#